data_b2b22c668b0829d894e06ec8a5d9a94f
#
_entry.id   b2b22c668b0829d894e06ec8a5d9a94f
#
_cell.length_a   1.000
_cell.length_b   1.000
_cell.length_c   1.000
_cell.angle_alpha   90.00
_cell.angle_beta   90.00
_cell.angle_gamma   90.00
#
_symmetry.space_group_name_H-M   'P 1'
#
loop_
_entity.id
_entity.type
_entity.pdbx_description
1 polymer ?
#
loop_
_entity_poly.entity_id
_entity_poly.type
_entity_poly.pdbx_seq_one_letter_code
_entity_poly.pdbx_strand_id
1 'polypeptide(L)'
;MARLKAGLTNTQAEKAKPKTNSKGQLVTNELADGKGLWLFVFPANNKAWYFRYDKPITKKRTKFKMGDYPAISIAQARSMREEYRSLLAQGIDPQEAKAQAQTQAEQEQHRQRENTFYRWAEKWKENKQKRVLPDTMQKNWRRLEKYLFDELGAYQVEQIDPPTLIKALEPLARIKDRKTGAKDSDTLRRVLRLTNEVLTFAKNSGAIPYNPCLDVKDTYHFAGESHHPHIMPEELPALMSDLALARALPITKSLILFQLLTMTRPSEASGAKWREIDLTDNVWTIPPERMKMRTAHKIPLSSQAVAILRYLHPITGRSEFVFRSNIQGKNSTNMQSINRAIRNMGYKGKQVAHSLRSIGSTYLNSLLVNGDVVERCLSHCERNSVRAAYNHTDYFEQRIPVMQQWGDYVEQCAQGTDLFK
;
A
#
# COMPACT_ATOMS: atom_id res chain seq x y z
N MET A 1 -57.68 -17.55 -49.88
CA MET A 1 -56.91 -18.11 -48.77
C MET A 1 -55.49 -18.42 -49.22
N ALA A 2 -54.46 -17.68 -48.79
CA ALA A 2 -53.07 -17.97 -49.15
C ALA A 2 -52.67 -19.29 -48.50
N ARG A 3 -52.25 -20.29 -49.27
CA ARG A 3 -51.68 -21.55 -48.78
C ARG A 3 -50.49 -21.23 -47.84
N LEU A 4 -50.62 -21.56 -46.59
CA LEU A 4 -49.52 -21.55 -45.66
C LEU A 4 -48.44 -22.51 -46.23
N LYS A 5 -47.32 -21.93 -46.71
CA LYS A 5 -46.14 -22.73 -47.08
C LYS A 5 -45.70 -23.53 -45.89
N ALA A 6 -45.63 -24.85 -46.03
CA ALA A 6 -45.07 -25.73 -45.00
C ALA A 6 -43.63 -25.28 -44.71
N GLY A 7 -43.24 -25.20 -43.41
CA GLY A 7 -41.89 -24.87 -43.02
C GLY A 7 -40.87 -25.91 -43.52
N LEU A 8 -39.61 -25.57 -43.55
CA LEU A 8 -38.52 -26.46 -43.95
C LEU A 8 -38.42 -27.68 -43.01
N THR A 9 -38.19 -28.86 -43.59
CA THR A 9 -37.83 -30.05 -42.81
C THR A 9 -36.32 -30.09 -42.53
N ASN A 10 -35.91 -30.87 -41.52
CA ASN A 10 -34.47 -31.05 -41.24
C ASN A 10 -33.72 -31.60 -42.46
N THR A 11 -34.31 -32.56 -43.18
CA THR A 11 -33.73 -33.14 -44.40
C THR A 11 -33.60 -32.10 -45.51
N GLN A 12 -34.56 -31.19 -45.67
CA GLN A 12 -34.49 -30.11 -46.66
C GLN A 12 -33.39 -29.10 -46.29
N ALA A 13 -33.25 -28.73 -45.03
CA ALA A 13 -32.20 -27.83 -44.57
C ALA A 13 -30.79 -28.46 -44.73
N GLU A 14 -30.68 -29.74 -44.40
CA GLU A 14 -29.41 -30.49 -44.52
C GLU A 14 -28.98 -30.67 -45.99
N LYS A 15 -29.89 -31.07 -46.88
CA LYS A 15 -29.62 -31.34 -48.32
C LYS A 15 -29.62 -30.07 -49.18
N ALA A 16 -29.93 -28.92 -48.62
CA ALA A 16 -29.97 -27.67 -49.37
C ALA A 16 -28.60 -27.32 -49.99
N LYS A 17 -28.57 -26.96 -51.26
CA LYS A 17 -27.36 -26.57 -52.01
C LYS A 17 -27.50 -25.16 -52.56
N PRO A 18 -26.38 -24.48 -52.91
CA PRO A 18 -26.42 -23.22 -53.62
C PRO A 18 -27.20 -23.34 -54.93
N LYS A 19 -27.72 -22.24 -55.42
CA LYS A 19 -28.34 -22.16 -56.75
C LYS A 19 -27.30 -21.91 -57.82
N THR A 20 -27.56 -22.33 -59.03
CA THR A 20 -26.79 -21.96 -60.24
C THR A 20 -27.57 -20.88 -61.00
N ASN A 21 -26.94 -19.78 -61.35
CA ASN A 21 -27.54 -18.72 -62.15
C ASN A 21 -27.50 -19.09 -63.63
N SER A 22 -28.11 -18.27 -64.45
CA SER A 22 -28.19 -18.48 -65.98
C SER A 22 -26.75 -18.45 -66.62
N LYS A 23 -25.73 -17.99 -65.93
CA LYS A 23 -24.33 -17.94 -66.40
C LYS A 23 -23.47 -19.12 -65.83
N GLY A 24 -24.10 -20.11 -65.20
CA GLY A 24 -23.43 -21.28 -64.65
C GLY A 24 -22.68 -21.02 -63.27
N GLN A 25 -22.81 -19.85 -62.70
CA GLN A 25 -22.16 -19.49 -61.44
C GLN A 25 -23.02 -19.87 -60.25
N LEU A 26 -22.40 -20.37 -59.19
CA LEU A 26 -23.06 -20.62 -57.90
C LEU A 26 -23.44 -19.30 -57.22
N VAL A 27 -24.71 -19.18 -56.86
CA VAL A 27 -25.25 -18.01 -56.13
C VAL A 27 -25.98 -18.48 -54.87
N THR A 28 -26.18 -17.57 -53.92
CA THR A 28 -26.87 -17.86 -52.67
C THR A 28 -28.31 -18.38 -52.94
N ASN A 29 -28.63 -19.52 -52.35
CA ASN A 29 -29.99 -20.06 -52.35
C ASN A 29 -30.69 -19.64 -51.06
N GLU A 30 -31.85 -18.96 -51.20
CA GLU A 30 -32.63 -18.46 -50.08
C GLU A 30 -33.89 -19.32 -49.93
N LEU A 31 -33.97 -20.05 -48.82
CA LEU A 31 -35.09 -20.96 -48.53
C LEU A 31 -35.93 -20.39 -47.38
N ALA A 32 -37.20 -20.13 -47.65
CA ALA A 32 -38.10 -19.60 -46.63
C ALA A 32 -38.66 -20.72 -45.74
N ASP A 33 -38.52 -20.57 -44.42
CA ASP A 33 -39.20 -21.43 -43.43
C ASP A 33 -40.57 -20.86 -43.00
N GLY A 34 -40.83 -19.61 -43.37
CA GLY A 34 -42.05 -18.90 -43.02
C GLY A 34 -41.89 -17.92 -41.84
N LYS A 35 -42.88 -17.01 -41.75
CA LYS A 35 -42.93 -16.00 -40.66
C LYS A 35 -41.66 -15.19 -40.50
N GLY A 36 -40.95 -14.89 -41.61
CA GLY A 36 -39.71 -14.12 -41.59
C GLY A 36 -38.41 -14.91 -41.40
N LEU A 37 -38.44 -16.21 -41.15
CA LEU A 37 -37.28 -17.07 -41.04
C LEU A 37 -36.85 -17.61 -42.42
N TRP A 38 -35.55 -17.49 -42.69
CA TRP A 38 -34.94 -17.91 -43.96
C TRP A 38 -33.62 -18.64 -43.68
N LEU A 39 -33.38 -19.73 -44.44
CA LEU A 39 -32.09 -20.39 -44.53
C LEU A 39 -31.36 -19.91 -45.78
N PHE A 40 -30.22 -19.31 -45.64
CA PHE A 40 -29.32 -18.92 -46.71
C PHE A 40 -28.25 -19.98 -46.92
N VAL A 41 -28.13 -20.48 -48.13
CA VAL A 41 -27.08 -21.42 -48.55
C VAL A 41 -26.17 -20.68 -49.49
N PHE A 42 -24.98 -20.39 -49.06
CA PHE A 42 -23.98 -19.59 -49.79
C PHE A 42 -23.26 -20.42 -50.85
N PRO A 43 -22.59 -19.79 -51.85
CA PRO A 43 -21.84 -20.50 -52.89
C PRO A 43 -20.79 -21.49 -52.36
N ALA A 44 -20.17 -21.20 -51.23
CA ALA A 44 -19.22 -22.09 -50.53
C ALA A 44 -19.89 -23.23 -49.74
N ASN A 45 -21.20 -23.44 -49.95
CA ASN A 45 -22.03 -24.46 -49.27
C ASN A 45 -22.16 -24.31 -47.74
N ASN A 46 -21.70 -23.21 -47.17
CA ASN A 46 -22.04 -22.85 -45.78
C ASN A 46 -23.46 -22.31 -45.72
N LYS A 47 -24.12 -22.49 -44.57
CA LYS A 47 -25.53 -22.17 -44.36
C LYS A 47 -25.71 -21.33 -43.12
N ALA A 48 -26.62 -20.37 -43.18
CA ALA A 48 -26.96 -19.55 -42.04
C ALA A 48 -28.45 -19.17 -42.01
N TRP A 49 -28.97 -19.06 -40.77
CA TRP A 49 -30.32 -18.58 -40.54
C TRP A 49 -30.36 -17.07 -40.55
N TYR A 50 -31.34 -16.51 -41.24
CA TYR A 50 -31.63 -15.09 -41.30
C TYR A 50 -33.08 -14.83 -40.94
N PHE A 51 -33.30 -13.70 -40.23
CA PHE A 51 -34.65 -13.19 -39.97
C PHE A 51 -34.86 -11.94 -40.79
N ARG A 52 -35.98 -11.94 -41.58
CA ARG A 52 -36.46 -10.81 -42.39
C ARG A 52 -37.70 -10.22 -41.76
N TYR A 53 -37.70 -8.92 -41.56
CA TYR A 53 -38.81 -8.20 -40.94
C TYR A 53 -38.83 -6.75 -41.41
N ASP A 54 -39.92 -6.05 -41.12
CA ASP A 54 -40.04 -4.61 -41.32
C ASP A 54 -39.80 -3.89 -40.01
N LYS A 55 -38.88 -2.93 -39.99
CA LYS A 55 -38.54 -2.17 -38.77
C LYS A 55 -39.79 -1.49 -38.18
N PRO A 56 -40.00 -1.53 -36.86
CA PRO A 56 -41.21 -1.00 -36.22
C PRO A 56 -41.50 0.46 -36.55
N ILE A 57 -40.49 1.33 -36.50
CA ILE A 57 -40.65 2.76 -36.72
C ILE A 57 -40.59 3.14 -38.18
N THR A 58 -39.55 2.77 -38.90
CA THR A 58 -39.30 3.23 -40.29
C THR A 58 -40.03 2.42 -41.32
N LYS A 59 -40.65 1.28 -40.98
CA LYS A 59 -41.28 0.30 -41.87
C LYS A 59 -40.34 -0.21 -42.99
N LYS A 60 -39.04 0.09 -42.88
CA LYS A 60 -38.05 -0.37 -43.86
C LYS A 60 -37.80 -1.86 -43.70
N ARG A 61 -37.89 -2.61 -44.80
CA ARG A 61 -37.59 -4.04 -44.81
C ARG A 61 -36.11 -4.29 -44.56
N THR A 62 -35.79 -5.16 -43.62
CA THR A 62 -34.42 -5.50 -43.24
C THR A 62 -34.26 -6.99 -42.98
N LYS A 63 -33.01 -7.44 -42.89
CA LYS A 63 -32.67 -8.82 -42.51
C LYS A 63 -31.42 -8.80 -41.66
N PHE A 64 -31.30 -9.73 -40.71
CA PHE A 64 -30.07 -9.96 -39.98
C PHE A 64 -29.77 -11.44 -39.77
N LYS A 65 -28.52 -11.80 -39.63
CA LYS A 65 -28.06 -13.16 -39.39
C LYS A 65 -28.37 -13.58 -37.96
N MET A 66 -29.07 -14.70 -37.80
CA MET A 66 -29.38 -15.27 -36.49
C MET A 66 -28.24 -16.18 -35.98
N GLY A 67 -27.63 -16.94 -36.93
CA GLY A 67 -26.50 -17.83 -36.66
C GLY A 67 -26.31 -18.86 -37.78
N ASP A 68 -25.29 -19.69 -37.64
CA ASP A 68 -24.90 -20.67 -38.64
C ASP A 68 -25.61 -22.02 -38.41
N TYR A 69 -26.01 -22.66 -39.50
CA TYR A 69 -26.51 -24.04 -39.53
C TYR A 69 -25.30 -24.98 -39.79
N PRO A 70 -25.12 -26.13 -39.10
CA PRO A 70 -26.04 -26.74 -38.15
C PRO A 70 -25.87 -26.32 -36.70
N ALA A 71 -24.95 -25.38 -36.34
CA ALA A 71 -24.74 -24.94 -34.96
C ALA A 71 -26.06 -24.46 -34.31
N ILE A 72 -26.91 -23.75 -35.08
CA ILE A 72 -28.29 -23.48 -34.69
C ILE A 72 -29.18 -24.43 -35.49
N SER A 73 -29.87 -25.34 -34.80
CA SER A 73 -30.86 -26.25 -35.39
C SER A 73 -32.09 -25.49 -35.86
N ILE A 74 -32.90 -26.13 -36.75
CA ILE A 74 -34.14 -25.52 -37.21
C ILE A 74 -35.13 -25.24 -36.07
N ALA A 75 -35.17 -26.09 -35.06
CA ALA A 75 -36.01 -25.89 -33.87
C ALA A 75 -35.60 -24.65 -33.09
N GLN A 76 -34.29 -24.47 -32.83
CA GLN A 76 -33.75 -23.28 -32.18
C GLN A 76 -33.97 -22.01 -32.99
N ALA A 77 -33.77 -22.07 -34.33
CA ALA A 77 -34.05 -20.93 -35.22
C ALA A 77 -35.52 -20.51 -35.20
N ARG A 78 -36.45 -21.48 -35.12
CA ARG A 78 -37.89 -21.21 -34.96
C ARG A 78 -38.23 -20.60 -33.61
N SER A 79 -37.62 -21.07 -32.51
CA SER A 79 -37.78 -20.46 -31.18
C SER A 79 -37.33 -18.99 -31.19
N MET A 80 -36.13 -18.74 -31.68
CA MET A 80 -35.59 -17.37 -31.82
C MET A 80 -36.47 -16.48 -32.70
N ARG A 81 -37.03 -17.04 -33.76
CA ARG A 81 -37.99 -16.30 -34.60
C ARG A 81 -39.22 -15.85 -33.82
N GLU A 82 -39.83 -16.70 -33.00
CA GLU A 82 -40.99 -16.29 -32.20
C GLU A 82 -40.63 -15.24 -31.16
N GLU A 83 -39.45 -15.33 -30.56
CA GLU A 83 -38.92 -14.28 -29.65
C GLU A 83 -38.84 -12.93 -30.41
N TYR A 84 -38.22 -12.92 -31.59
CA TYR A 84 -38.06 -11.69 -32.36
C TYR A 84 -39.41 -11.14 -32.85
N ARG A 85 -40.37 -12.01 -33.14
CA ARG A 85 -41.75 -11.60 -33.48
C ARG A 85 -42.46 -11.00 -32.27
N SER A 86 -42.26 -11.53 -31.10
CA SER A 86 -42.77 -10.95 -29.85
C SER A 86 -42.23 -9.53 -29.62
N LEU A 87 -40.93 -9.32 -29.82
CA LEU A 87 -40.32 -7.97 -29.71
C LEU A 87 -40.93 -7.00 -30.74
N LEU A 88 -41.10 -7.46 -32.00
CA LEU A 88 -41.72 -6.64 -33.05
C LEU A 88 -43.16 -6.27 -32.71
N ALA A 89 -43.93 -7.18 -32.12
CA ALA A 89 -45.29 -6.91 -31.67
C ALA A 89 -45.36 -5.85 -30.57
N GLN A 90 -44.26 -5.72 -29.76
CA GLN A 90 -44.11 -4.68 -28.76
C GLN A 90 -43.49 -3.37 -29.31
N GLY A 91 -43.25 -3.30 -30.61
CA GLY A 91 -42.66 -2.15 -31.27
C GLY A 91 -41.13 -2.05 -31.11
N ILE A 92 -40.46 -3.09 -30.64
CA ILE A 92 -39.02 -3.14 -30.41
C ILE A 92 -38.31 -3.78 -31.61
N ASP A 93 -37.26 -3.16 -32.13
CA ASP A 93 -36.41 -3.74 -33.16
C ASP A 93 -35.51 -4.83 -32.57
N PRO A 94 -35.63 -6.11 -33.00
CA PRO A 94 -34.84 -7.21 -32.44
C PRO A 94 -33.34 -7.05 -32.61
N GLN A 95 -32.88 -6.39 -33.66
CA GLN A 95 -31.45 -6.13 -33.88
C GLN A 95 -30.92 -5.10 -32.89
N GLU A 96 -31.69 -4.06 -32.63
CA GLU A 96 -31.34 -3.02 -31.61
C GLU A 96 -31.39 -3.61 -30.21
N ALA A 97 -32.41 -4.41 -29.87
CA ALA A 97 -32.49 -5.09 -28.58
C ALA A 97 -31.31 -6.03 -28.34
N LYS A 98 -30.89 -6.80 -29.34
CA LYS A 98 -29.70 -7.67 -29.25
C LYS A 98 -28.41 -6.87 -29.07
N ALA A 99 -28.21 -5.78 -29.80
CA ALA A 99 -27.06 -4.91 -29.66
C ALA A 99 -26.99 -4.24 -28.26
N GLN A 100 -28.13 -3.77 -27.75
CA GLN A 100 -28.23 -3.20 -26.41
C GLN A 100 -27.91 -4.24 -25.34
N ALA A 101 -28.46 -5.44 -25.44
CA ALA A 101 -28.17 -6.53 -24.50
C ALA A 101 -26.69 -6.90 -24.50
N GLN A 102 -26.04 -6.95 -25.65
CA GLN A 102 -24.62 -7.22 -25.79
C GLN A 102 -23.77 -6.10 -25.15
N THR A 103 -24.11 -4.85 -25.47
CA THR A 103 -23.42 -3.69 -24.88
C THR A 103 -23.55 -3.66 -23.35
N GLN A 104 -24.73 -3.96 -22.82
CA GLN A 104 -24.97 -4.05 -21.38
C GLN A 104 -24.17 -5.18 -20.75
N ALA A 105 -24.10 -6.36 -21.38
CA ALA A 105 -23.31 -7.48 -20.90
C ALA A 105 -21.80 -7.16 -20.88
N GLU A 106 -21.29 -6.51 -21.92
CA GLU A 106 -19.89 -6.05 -21.99
C GLU A 106 -19.59 -4.99 -20.94
N GLN A 107 -20.48 -4.03 -20.73
CA GLN A 107 -20.35 -3.02 -19.67
C GLN A 107 -20.37 -3.65 -18.29
N GLU A 108 -21.25 -4.61 -18.03
CA GLU A 108 -21.31 -5.30 -16.74
C GLU A 108 -20.06 -6.15 -16.51
N GLN A 109 -19.55 -6.86 -17.51
CA GLN A 109 -18.27 -7.58 -17.40
C GLN A 109 -17.11 -6.64 -17.14
N HIS A 110 -17.07 -5.48 -17.82
CA HIS A 110 -16.05 -4.46 -17.57
C HIS A 110 -16.17 -3.93 -16.14
N ARG A 111 -17.38 -3.59 -15.70
CA ARG A 111 -17.65 -3.14 -14.33
C ARG A 111 -17.15 -4.16 -13.31
N GLN A 112 -17.48 -5.45 -13.50
CA GLN A 112 -17.05 -6.52 -12.60
C GLN A 112 -15.51 -6.65 -12.55
N ARG A 113 -14.81 -6.52 -13.66
CA ARG A 113 -13.34 -6.56 -13.70
C ARG A 113 -12.71 -5.37 -12.97
N GLU A 114 -13.28 -4.18 -13.12
CA GLU A 114 -12.76 -2.94 -12.55
C GLU A 114 -13.18 -2.71 -11.08
N ASN A 115 -14.18 -3.43 -10.59
CA ASN A 115 -14.73 -3.23 -9.25
C ASN A 115 -14.16 -4.19 -8.19
N THR A 116 -13.06 -4.88 -8.50
CA THR A 116 -12.40 -5.78 -7.55
C THR A 116 -11.62 -5.00 -6.48
N PHE A 117 -11.42 -5.62 -5.30
CA PHE A 117 -10.62 -5.04 -4.23
C PHE A 117 -9.20 -4.69 -4.69
N TYR A 118 -8.58 -5.56 -5.50
CA TYR A 118 -7.24 -5.31 -6.04
C TYR A 118 -7.22 -4.03 -6.90
N ARG A 119 -8.18 -3.85 -7.81
CA ARG A 119 -8.28 -2.65 -8.65
C ARG A 119 -8.51 -1.39 -7.82
N TRP A 120 -9.33 -1.46 -6.79
CA TRP A 120 -9.52 -0.33 -5.88
C TRP A 120 -8.28 -0.05 -5.04
N ALA A 121 -7.53 -1.07 -4.64
CA ALA A 121 -6.23 -0.89 -3.99
C ALA A 121 -5.20 -0.21 -4.91
N GLU A 122 -5.17 -0.52 -6.22
CA GLU A 122 -4.32 0.17 -7.20
C GLU A 122 -4.70 1.66 -7.30
N LYS A 123 -5.98 1.98 -7.49
CA LYS A 123 -6.49 3.37 -7.53
C LYS A 123 -6.18 4.14 -6.24
N TRP A 124 -6.38 3.49 -5.09
CA TRP A 124 -6.01 4.04 -3.79
C TRP A 124 -4.50 4.30 -3.69
N LYS A 125 -3.65 3.38 -4.15
CA LYS A 125 -2.19 3.53 -4.18
C LYS A 125 -1.77 4.74 -4.99
N GLU A 126 -2.31 4.90 -6.21
CA GLU A 126 -2.04 6.05 -7.09
C GLU A 126 -2.41 7.39 -6.43
N ASN A 127 -3.51 7.43 -5.71
CA ASN A 127 -3.91 8.62 -4.96
C ASN A 127 -3.00 8.87 -3.75
N LYS A 128 -2.76 7.84 -2.94
CA LYS A 128 -2.04 7.96 -1.68
C LYS A 128 -0.55 8.25 -1.85
N GLN A 129 0.10 7.73 -2.91
CA GLN A 129 1.53 7.97 -3.17
C GLN A 129 1.88 9.45 -3.36
N LYS A 130 0.90 10.29 -3.71
CA LYS A 130 1.06 11.75 -3.81
C LYS A 130 1.25 12.42 -2.44
N ARG A 131 0.90 11.75 -1.33
CA ARG A 131 0.86 12.29 0.04
C ARG A 131 1.79 11.59 1.02
N VAL A 132 2.37 10.45 0.64
CA VAL A 132 3.25 9.67 1.51
C VAL A 132 4.59 9.41 0.84
N LEU A 133 5.62 9.15 1.67
CA LEU A 133 6.94 8.81 1.15
C LEU A 133 6.91 7.49 0.35
N PRO A 134 7.69 7.37 -0.74
CA PRO A 134 7.74 6.16 -1.57
C PRO A 134 7.99 4.88 -0.77
N ASP A 135 8.94 4.90 0.17
CA ASP A 135 9.24 3.77 1.05
C ASP A 135 8.05 3.36 1.95
N THR A 136 7.28 4.35 2.43
CA THR A 136 6.04 4.09 3.20
C THR A 136 4.99 3.43 2.31
N MET A 137 4.81 3.91 1.08
CA MET A 137 3.86 3.33 0.13
C MET A 137 4.26 1.90 -0.24
N GLN A 138 5.53 1.67 -0.54
CA GLN A 138 6.05 0.34 -0.84
C GLN A 138 5.81 -0.66 0.31
N LYS A 139 6.06 -0.24 1.56
CA LYS A 139 5.79 -1.08 2.74
C LYS A 139 4.30 -1.38 2.92
N ASN A 140 3.42 -0.39 2.67
CA ASN A 140 1.99 -0.58 2.75
C ASN A 140 1.49 -1.55 1.67
N TRP A 141 1.96 -1.37 0.43
CA TRP A 141 1.60 -2.24 -0.69
C TRP A 141 2.03 -3.68 -0.45
N ARG A 142 3.29 -3.90 -0.05
CA ARG A 142 3.81 -5.25 0.28
C ARG A 142 3.01 -5.95 1.38
N ARG A 143 2.41 -5.19 2.31
CA ARG A 143 1.54 -5.80 3.34
C ARG A 143 0.22 -6.29 2.74
N LEU A 144 -0.43 -5.49 1.90
CA LEU A 144 -1.65 -5.91 1.22
C LEU A 144 -1.37 -7.12 0.30
N GLU A 145 -0.30 -7.04 -0.49
CA GLU A 145 0.13 -8.10 -1.39
C GLU A 145 0.40 -9.42 -0.63
N LYS A 146 1.14 -9.35 0.45
CA LYS A 146 1.54 -10.54 1.21
C LYS A 146 0.40 -11.18 2.01
N TYR A 147 -0.55 -10.41 2.48
CA TYR A 147 -1.50 -10.88 3.48
C TYR A 147 -2.97 -10.81 3.09
N LEU A 148 -3.29 -10.19 1.95
CA LEU A 148 -4.68 -9.93 1.62
C LEU A 148 -5.05 -10.15 0.15
N PHE A 149 -4.17 -9.87 -0.82
CA PHE A 149 -4.56 -9.94 -2.23
C PHE A 149 -4.88 -11.35 -2.70
N ASP A 150 -4.21 -12.37 -2.18
CA ASP A 150 -4.53 -13.76 -2.53
C ASP A 150 -5.94 -14.14 -2.06
N GLU A 151 -6.40 -13.61 -0.93
CA GLU A 151 -7.68 -13.96 -0.31
C GLU A 151 -8.82 -13.05 -0.76
N LEU A 152 -8.58 -11.74 -0.92
CA LEU A 152 -9.61 -10.74 -1.22
C LEU A 152 -9.45 -10.02 -2.55
N GLY A 153 -8.30 -10.14 -3.21
CA GLY A 153 -7.98 -9.33 -4.39
C GLY A 153 -9.02 -9.43 -5.51
N ALA A 154 -9.55 -10.62 -5.74
CA ALA A 154 -10.55 -10.90 -6.77
C ALA A 154 -12.01 -10.59 -6.37
N TYR A 155 -12.27 -10.35 -5.06
CA TYR A 155 -13.63 -10.05 -4.60
C TYR A 155 -14.07 -8.67 -5.10
N GLN A 156 -15.35 -8.57 -5.49
CA GLN A 156 -15.99 -7.27 -5.70
C GLN A 156 -16.05 -6.51 -4.38
N VAL A 157 -15.75 -5.21 -4.40
CA VAL A 157 -15.74 -4.41 -3.15
C VAL A 157 -17.11 -4.38 -2.46
N GLU A 158 -18.19 -4.55 -3.21
CA GLU A 158 -19.57 -4.64 -2.72
C GLU A 158 -19.83 -5.94 -1.95
N GLN A 159 -19.05 -7.00 -2.20
CA GLN A 159 -19.18 -8.32 -1.56
C GLN A 159 -18.33 -8.46 -0.31
N ILE A 160 -17.48 -7.48 -0.02
CA ILE A 160 -16.60 -7.51 1.16
C ILE A 160 -17.36 -7.02 2.38
N ASP A 161 -17.92 -7.96 3.09
CA ASP A 161 -18.58 -7.76 4.39
C ASP A 161 -17.64 -8.11 5.57
N PRO A 162 -18.01 -7.83 6.82
CA PRO A 162 -17.21 -8.17 8.00
C PRO A 162 -16.84 -9.65 8.09
N PRO A 163 -17.75 -10.63 7.90
CA PRO A 163 -17.39 -12.05 7.90
C PRO A 163 -16.34 -12.44 6.86
N THR A 164 -16.49 -11.93 5.64
CA THR A 164 -15.54 -12.19 4.53
C THR A 164 -14.15 -11.64 4.88
N LEU A 165 -14.07 -10.41 5.41
CA LEU A 165 -12.80 -9.82 5.81
C LEU A 165 -12.16 -10.57 6.98
N ILE A 166 -12.92 -10.94 8.01
CA ILE A 166 -12.42 -11.71 9.16
C ILE A 166 -11.84 -13.05 8.71
N LYS A 167 -12.55 -13.76 7.81
CA LYS A 167 -12.08 -15.02 7.24
C LYS A 167 -10.76 -14.83 6.47
N ALA A 168 -10.65 -13.81 5.65
CA ALA A 168 -9.43 -13.51 4.90
C ALA A 168 -8.24 -13.15 5.81
N LEU A 169 -8.50 -12.57 6.97
CA LEU A 169 -7.48 -12.20 7.95
C LEU A 169 -7.15 -13.32 8.95
N GLU A 170 -7.89 -14.40 8.96
CA GLU A 170 -7.68 -15.49 9.91
C GLU A 170 -6.26 -16.08 9.91
N PRO A 171 -5.60 -16.33 8.75
CA PRO A 171 -4.22 -16.79 8.72
C PRO A 171 -3.26 -15.84 9.42
N LEU A 172 -3.50 -14.51 9.27
CA LEU A 172 -2.69 -13.48 9.89
C LEU A 172 -2.99 -13.33 11.39
N ALA A 173 -4.24 -13.48 11.81
CA ALA A 173 -4.66 -13.44 13.21
C ALA A 173 -4.09 -14.61 14.04
N ARG A 174 -3.82 -15.77 13.43
CA ARG A 174 -3.15 -16.90 14.07
C ARG A 174 -1.66 -16.67 14.36
N ILE A 175 -1.05 -15.68 13.71
CA ILE A 175 0.37 -15.34 13.91
C ILE A 175 0.51 -14.49 15.16
N LYS A 176 1.09 -15.08 16.21
CA LYS A 176 1.44 -14.34 17.43
C LYS A 176 2.44 -13.22 17.13
N ASP A 177 2.29 -12.08 17.78
CA ASP A 177 3.27 -11.02 17.73
C ASP A 177 4.62 -11.50 18.28
N ARG A 178 5.69 -11.32 17.50
CA ARG A 178 7.03 -11.81 17.86
C ARG A 178 7.63 -11.12 19.08
N LYS A 179 7.15 -9.93 19.44
CA LYS A 179 7.68 -9.13 20.55
C LYS A 179 6.90 -9.36 21.83
N THR A 180 5.59 -9.35 21.73
CA THR A 180 4.69 -9.39 22.89
C THR A 180 4.11 -10.80 23.14
N GLY A 181 4.17 -11.71 22.17
CA GLY A 181 3.48 -12.98 22.22
C GLY A 181 1.95 -12.87 22.11
N ALA A 182 1.42 -11.66 21.94
CA ALA A 182 0.00 -11.41 21.83
C ALA A 182 -0.60 -12.10 20.60
N LYS A 183 -1.87 -12.51 20.68
CA LYS A 183 -2.57 -13.17 19.58
C LYS A 183 -2.72 -12.23 18.38
N ASP A 184 -3.11 -10.97 18.61
CA ASP A 184 -3.42 -10.02 17.57
C ASP A 184 -2.22 -9.09 17.33
N SER A 185 -1.49 -9.37 16.27
CA SER A 185 -0.22 -8.69 15.99
C SER A 185 -0.41 -7.25 15.49
N ASP A 186 0.59 -6.39 15.71
CA ASP A 186 0.64 -5.03 15.10
C ASP A 186 0.57 -5.09 13.56
N THR A 187 1.02 -6.20 12.96
CA THR A 187 0.88 -6.44 11.52
C THR A 187 -0.59 -6.57 11.12
N LEU A 188 -1.38 -7.33 11.87
CA LEU A 188 -2.83 -7.46 11.65
C LEU A 188 -3.53 -6.09 11.76
N ARG A 189 -3.23 -5.33 12.81
CA ARG A 189 -3.74 -3.95 12.99
C ARG A 189 -3.45 -3.07 11.77
N ARG A 190 -2.23 -3.16 11.24
CA ARG A 190 -1.82 -2.36 10.07
C ARG A 190 -2.50 -2.83 8.78
N VAL A 191 -2.67 -4.12 8.58
CA VAL A 191 -3.39 -4.66 7.40
C VAL A 191 -4.85 -4.24 7.45
N LEU A 192 -5.52 -4.40 8.58
CA LEU A 192 -6.90 -3.93 8.79
C LEU A 192 -7.06 -2.44 8.47
N ARG A 193 -6.15 -1.61 8.98
CA ARG A 193 -6.17 -0.17 8.70
C ARG A 193 -6.04 0.10 7.20
N LEU A 194 -5.13 -0.59 6.50
CA LEU A 194 -4.93 -0.41 5.06
C LEU A 194 -6.15 -0.87 4.27
N THR A 195 -6.78 -1.98 4.66
CA THR A 195 -8.03 -2.47 4.05
C THR A 195 -9.14 -1.44 4.18
N ASN A 196 -9.30 -0.90 5.38
CA ASN A 196 -10.31 0.16 5.61
C ASN A 196 -10.01 1.44 4.83
N GLU A 197 -8.74 1.79 4.64
CA GLU A 197 -8.37 2.92 3.78
C GLU A 197 -8.77 2.68 2.32
N VAL A 198 -8.58 1.47 1.79
CA VAL A 198 -8.99 1.09 0.42
C VAL A 198 -10.50 1.10 0.28
N LEU A 199 -11.24 0.46 1.20
CA LEU A 199 -12.71 0.41 1.16
C LEU A 199 -13.34 1.81 1.35
N THR A 200 -12.76 2.64 2.21
CA THR A 200 -13.21 4.03 2.37
C THR A 200 -12.93 4.86 1.13
N PHE A 201 -11.81 4.61 0.44
CA PHE A 201 -11.52 5.24 -0.84
C PHE A 201 -12.53 4.81 -1.91
N ALA A 202 -12.87 3.52 -2.01
CA ALA A 202 -13.89 2.99 -2.90
C ALA A 202 -15.27 3.62 -2.62
N LYS A 203 -15.64 3.73 -1.33
CA LYS A 203 -16.87 4.44 -0.90
C LYS A 203 -16.88 5.90 -1.36
N ASN A 204 -15.81 6.63 -1.09
CA ASN A 204 -15.72 8.06 -1.43
C ASN A 204 -15.68 8.29 -2.96
N SER A 205 -15.34 7.26 -3.73
CA SER A 205 -15.37 7.25 -5.20
C SER A 205 -16.69 6.74 -5.77
N GLY A 206 -17.69 6.42 -4.94
CA GLY A 206 -19.02 6.00 -5.36
C GLY A 206 -19.16 4.51 -5.74
N ALA A 207 -18.13 3.67 -5.48
CA ALA A 207 -18.19 2.23 -5.78
C ALA A 207 -19.10 1.48 -4.79
N ILE A 208 -19.10 1.87 -3.55
CA ILE A 208 -19.95 1.30 -2.48
C ILE A 208 -20.61 2.43 -1.69
N PRO A 209 -21.83 2.23 -1.17
CA PRO A 209 -22.55 3.27 -0.45
C PRO A 209 -21.92 3.58 0.93
N TYR A 210 -21.33 2.60 1.58
CA TYR A 210 -20.63 2.72 2.87
C TYR A 210 -19.53 1.67 2.98
N ASN A 211 -18.60 1.85 3.93
CA ASN A 211 -17.60 0.84 4.25
C ASN A 211 -18.14 -0.03 5.41
N PRO A 212 -18.50 -1.30 5.16
CA PRO A 212 -19.08 -2.17 6.19
C PRO A 212 -18.04 -2.69 7.19
N CYS A 213 -16.75 -2.55 6.90
CA CYS A 213 -15.68 -3.17 7.66
C CYS A 213 -14.96 -2.21 8.65
N LEU A 214 -15.48 -0.98 8.85
CA LEU A 214 -14.84 0.03 9.70
C LEU A 214 -14.55 -0.48 11.12
N ASP A 215 -15.49 -1.20 11.71
CA ASP A 215 -15.47 -1.61 13.11
C ASP A 215 -14.97 -3.05 13.29
N VAL A 216 -14.55 -3.73 12.21
CA VAL A 216 -13.93 -5.08 12.30
C VAL A 216 -12.71 -5.10 13.23
N LYS A 217 -12.03 -3.96 13.39
CA LYS A 217 -10.92 -3.81 14.35
C LYS A 217 -11.30 -4.18 15.78
N ASP A 218 -12.58 -3.97 16.17
CA ASP A 218 -13.06 -4.19 17.53
C ASP A 218 -13.34 -5.67 17.85
N THR A 219 -13.28 -6.53 16.83
CA THR A 219 -13.32 -8.00 17.00
C THR A 219 -11.97 -8.58 17.45
N TYR A 220 -10.90 -7.76 17.44
CA TYR A 220 -9.54 -8.18 17.80
C TYR A 220 -9.07 -7.48 19.06
N HIS A 221 -8.29 -8.19 19.88
CA HIS A 221 -7.70 -7.67 21.10
C HIS A 221 -6.23 -7.29 20.86
N PHE A 222 -6.02 -6.12 20.30
CA PHE A 222 -4.66 -5.63 20.11
C PHE A 222 -4.03 -5.22 21.45
N ALA A 223 -2.79 -5.70 21.69
CA ALA A 223 -2.03 -5.21 22.82
C ALA A 223 -1.94 -3.67 22.74
N GLY A 224 -2.04 -3.00 23.88
CA GLY A 224 -1.85 -1.56 24.00
C GLY A 224 -0.50 -1.14 23.43
N GLU A 225 -0.34 0.15 23.14
CA GLU A 225 0.96 0.68 22.72
C GLU A 225 1.96 0.48 23.88
N SER A 226 2.90 -0.44 23.72
CA SER A 226 4.00 -0.60 24.65
C SER A 226 5.08 0.41 24.29
N HIS A 227 5.48 1.25 25.23
CA HIS A 227 6.67 2.07 25.09
C HIS A 227 7.90 1.18 24.86
N HIS A 228 8.87 1.69 24.12
CA HIS A 228 10.14 0.98 23.98
C HIS A 228 10.79 0.88 25.36
N PRO A 229 11.31 -0.31 25.74
CA PRO A 229 12.00 -0.47 27.00
C PRO A 229 13.22 0.45 27.02
N HIS A 230 13.45 1.09 28.17
CA HIS A 230 14.60 1.94 28.43
C HIS A 230 14.99 1.85 29.90
N ILE A 231 16.27 2.02 30.14
CA ILE A 231 16.82 2.15 31.51
C ILE A 231 16.58 3.58 32.01
N MET A 232 16.60 3.73 33.34
CA MET A 232 16.51 5.04 33.96
C MET A 232 17.89 5.72 33.98
N PRO A 233 17.97 7.07 34.14
CA PRO A 233 19.24 7.80 34.19
C PRO A 233 20.22 7.25 35.21
N GLU A 234 19.76 6.79 36.36
CA GLU A 234 20.56 6.23 37.45
C GLU A 234 21.28 4.92 37.06
N GLU A 235 20.78 4.22 36.03
CA GLU A 235 21.37 2.99 35.48
C GLU A 235 22.40 3.28 34.37
N LEU A 236 22.54 4.55 33.96
CA LEU A 236 23.47 4.96 32.91
C LEU A 236 24.93 4.63 33.20
N PRO A 237 25.46 4.78 34.45
CA PRO A 237 26.84 4.39 34.75
C PRO A 237 27.15 2.93 34.43
N ALA A 238 26.22 2.00 34.71
CA ALA A 238 26.36 0.60 34.36
C ALA A 238 26.43 0.40 32.86
N LEU A 239 25.54 1.06 32.10
CA LEU A 239 25.55 1.01 30.62
C LEU A 239 26.87 1.55 30.04
N MET A 240 27.45 2.61 30.61
CA MET A 240 28.71 3.16 30.15
C MET A 240 29.88 2.21 30.41
N SER A 241 29.93 1.58 31.57
CA SER A 241 30.93 0.56 31.91
C SER A 241 30.86 -0.64 30.97
N ASP A 242 29.64 -1.14 30.74
CA ASP A 242 29.41 -2.26 29.81
C ASP A 242 29.73 -1.89 28.35
N LEU A 243 29.48 -0.65 27.93
CA LEU A 243 29.85 -0.14 26.62
C LEU A 243 31.37 -0.06 26.43
N ALA A 244 32.10 0.36 27.45
CA ALA A 244 33.55 0.41 27.42
C ALA A 244 34.13 -1.01 27.19
N LEU A 245 33.60 -2.00 27.94
CA LEU A 245 34.02 -3.40 27.85
C LEU A 245 33.49 -4.16 26.66
N ALA A 246 32.49 -3.60 25.98
CA ALA A 246 31.80 -4.29 24.88
C ALA A 246 32.74 -4.67 23.72
N ARG A 247 32.60 -5.89 23.21
CA ARG A 247 33.25 -6.36 21.98
C ARG A 247 32.53 -5.77 20.74
N ALA A 248 32.57 -4.45 20.61
CA ALA A 248 32.00 -3.73 19.48
C ALA A 248 33.09 -2.88 18.79
N LEU A 249 32.91 -2.66 17.49
CA LEU A 249 33.84 -1.80 16.73
C LEU A 249 33.86 -0.37 17.36
N PRO A 250 35.00 0.29 17.40
CA PRO A 250 35.11 1.66 17.93
C PRO A 250 34.05 2.60 17.30
N ILE A 251 33.86 2.54 16.00
CA ILE A 251 32.84 3.33 15.29
C ILE A 251 31.41 3.05 15.76
N THR A 252 31.11 1.81 16.20
CA THR A 252 29.79 1.47 16.76
C THR A 252 29.63 2.01 18.16
N LYS A 253 30.68 1.96 19.01
CA LYS A 253 30.70 2.58 20.33
C LYS A 253 30.51 4.09 20.23
N SER A 254 31.28 4.74 19.35
CA SER A 254 31.15 6.17 19.07
C SER A 254 29.76 6.56 18.55
N LEU A 255 29.12 5.72 17.72
CA LEU A 255 27.77 5.96 17.25
C LEU A 255 26.73 5.87 18.39
N ILE A 256 26.88 4.93 19.32
CA ILE A 256 26.01 4.81 20.49
C ILE A 256 26.12 6.06 21.36
N LEU A 257 27.36 6.47 21.69
CA LEU A 257 27.62 7.67 22.48
C LEU A 257 27.13 8.94 21.80
N PHE A 258 27.41 9.10 20.51
CA PHE A 258 26.97 10.26 19.74
C PHE A 258 25.44 10.37 19.69
N GLN A 259 24.75 9.23 19.47
CA GLN A 259 23.28 9.19 19.49
C GLN A 259 22.72 9.54 20.89
N LEU A 260 23.34 9.03 21.95
CA LEU A 260 22.97 9.34 23.33
C LEU A 260 23.14 10.83 23.62
N LEU A 261 24.32 11.39 23.34
CA LEU A 261 24.65 12.79 23.56
C LEU A 261 23.79 13.77 22.76
N THR A 262 23.48 13.44 21.52
CA THR A 262 22.67 14.31 20.63
C THR A 262 21.17 14.08 20.73
N MET A 263 20.73 13.08 21.50
CA MET A 263 19.31 12.70 21.67
C MET A 263 18.58 12.49 20.33
N THR A 264 19.28 12.11 19.25
CA THR A 264 18.75 11.95 17.90
C THR A 264 18.19 10.54 17.66
N ARG A 265 17.38 10.40 16.60
CA ARG A 265 16.90 9.06 16.20
C ARG A 265 18.06 8.22 15.66
N PRO A 266 18.01 6.88 15.86
CA PRO A 266 19.09 5.99 15.39
C PRO A 266 19.44 6.17 13.90
N SER A 267 18.44 6.42 13.05
CA SER A 267 18.65 6.67 11.61
C SER A 267 19.28 8.03 11.33
N GLU A 268 19.00 9.05 12.15
CA GLU A 268 19.58 10.37 12.03
C GLU A 268 21.07 10.31 12.40
N ALA A 269 21.40 9.72 13.56
CA ALA A 269 22.77 9.56 14.02
C ALA A 269 23.61 8.69 13.06
N SER A 270 23.13 7.49 12.70
CA SER A 270 23.88 6.58 11.83
C SER A 270 24.13 7.12 10.42
N GLY A 271 23.26 8.00 9.94
CA GLY A 271 23.39 8.66 8.65
C GLY A 271 24.06 10.03 8.69
N ALA A 272 24.65 10.46 9.81
CA ALA A 272 25.33 11.74 9.92
C ALA A 272 26.45 11.88 8.87
N LYS A 273 26.49 13.04 8.21
CA LYS A 273 27.49 13.35 7.19
C LYS A 273 28.42 14.45 7.68
N TRP A 274 29.70 14.38 7.32
CA TRP A 274 30.67 15.40 7.70
C TRP A 274 30.29 16.81 7.25
N ARG A 275 29.70 16.94 6.09
CA ARG A 275 29.22 18.25 5.57
C ARG A 275 28.07 18.88 6.37
N GLU A 276 27.46 18.13 7.29
CA GLU A 276 26.38 18.58 8.17
C GLU A 276 26.91 19.10 9.50
N ILE A 277 28.20 18.86 9.80
CA ILE A 277 28.86 19.16 11.07
C ILE A 277 29.67 20.44 10.90
N ASP A 278 29.38 21.43 11.73
CA ASP A 278 30.22 22.60 11.92
C ASP A 278 30.94 22.46 13.28
N LEU A 279 32.25 22.19 13.21
CA LEU A 279 33.12 22.07 14.41
C LEU A 279 33.62 23.42 14.92
N THR A 280 33.38 24.53 14.20
CA THR A 280 33.71 25.89 14.65
C THR A 280 32.63 26.39 15.60
N ASP A 281 31.37 26.27 15.16
CA ASP A 281 30.21 26.69 15.95
C ASP A 281 29.65 25.57 16.84
N ASN A 282 30.22 24.35 16.76
CA ASN A 282 29.76 23.16 17.47
C ASN A 282 28.25 22.83 17.16
N VAL A 283 27.89 22.83 15.90
CA VAL A 283 26.52 22.60 15.46
C VAL A 283 26.45 21.46 14.45
N TRP A 284 25.48 20.59 14.64
CA TRP A 284 25.09 19.61 13.63
C TRP A 284 23.76 20.02 13.00
N THR A 285 23.74 20.27 11.70
CA THR A 285 22.53 20.65 10.95
C THR A 285 22.05 19.46 10.08
N ILE A 286 20.95 18.83 10.48
CA ILE A 286 20.34 17.75 9.72
C ILE A 286 19.41 18.40 8.67
N PRO A 287 19.62 18.17 7.36
CA PRO A 287 18.80 18.77 6.34
C PRO A 287 17.38 18.13 6.25
N PRO A 288 16.39 18.86 5.71
CA PRO A 288 14.98 18.41 5.68
C PRO A 288 14.76 17.04 5.06
N GLU A 289 15.54 16.66 4.05
CA GLU A 289 15.42 15.40 3.32
C GLU A 289 15.71 14.18 4.21
N ARG A 290 16.50 14.37 5.26
CA ARG A 290 16.83 13.33 6.25
C ARG A 290 15.90 13.32 7.46
N MET A 291 15.08 14.34 7.62
CA MET A 291 14.17 14.48 8.76
C MET A 291 12.79 13.89 8.44
N LYS A 292 12.22 13.17 9.42
CA LYS A 292 10.87 12.60 9.27
C LYS A 292 9.80 13.66 8.98
N MET A 293 9.96 14.86 9.57
CA MET A 293 9.01 15.98 9.42
C MET A 293 9.40 16.97 8.30
N ARG A 294 10.45 16.66 7.52
CA ARG A 294 10.94 17.49 6.41
C ARG A 294 11.24 18.95 6.78
N THR A 295 11.64 19.16 8.04
CA THR A 295 12.14 20.46 8.53
C THR A 295 13.56 20.27 8.98
N ALA A 296 14.47 21.17 8.60
CA ALA A 296 15.85 21.14 9.06
C ALA A 296 15.93 21.20 10.59
N HIS A 297 16.87 20.48 11.16
CA HIS A 297 17.05 20.45 12.62
C HIS A 297 18.50 20.76 12.97
N LYS A 298 18.71 21.87 13.69
CA LYS A 298 20.01 22.26 14.24
C LYS A 298 20.17 21.69 15.64
N ILE A 299 21.29 21.04 15.91
CA ILE A 299 21.59 20.40 17.18
C ILE A 299 22.86 21.03 17.73
N PRO A 300 22.82 21.74 18.89
CA PRO A 300 24.03 22.18 19.56
C PRO A 300 24.78 20.95 20.10
N LEU A 301 26.04 20.87 19.78
CA LEU A 301 26.91 19.77 20.20
C LEU A 301 27.58 20.09 21.50
N SER A 302 27.46 19.23 22.51
CA SER A 302 28.23 19.30 23.71
C SER A 302 29.74 19.04 23.46
N SER A 303 30.61 19.47 24.32
CA SER A 303 32.06 19.22 24.23
C SER A 303 32.38 17.73 24.05
N GLN A 304 31.63 16.85 24.69
CA GLN A 304 31.76 15.39 24.58
C GLN A 304 31.38 14.87 23.19
N ALA A 305 30.31 15.42 22.60
CA ALA A 305 29.92 15.07 21.22
C ALA A 305 30.97 15.54 20.21
N VAL A 306 31.54 16.73 20.43
CA VAL A 306 32.63 17.26 19.60
C VAL A 306 33.89 16.39 19.73
N ALA A 307 34.22 15.93 20.95
CA ALA A 307 35.36 15.04 21.18
C ALA A 307 35.23 13.74 20.36
N ILE A 308 34.04 13.12 20.33
CA ILE A 308 33.78 11.93 19.50
C ILE A 308 33.99 12.25 18.01
N LEU A 309 33.51 13.38 17.53
CA LEU A 309 33.68 13.78 16.12
C LEU A 309 35.16 14.03 15.79
N ARG A 310 35.92 14.67 16.67
CA ARG A 310 37.36 14.87 16.50
C ARG A 310 38.14 13.56 16.51
N TYR A 311 37.75 12.62 17.35
CA TYR A 311 38.34 11.26 17.36
C TYR A 311 38.07 10.52 16.04
N LEU A 312 36.86 10.66 15.48
CA LEU A 312 36.48 9.97 14.23
C LEU A 312 37.03 10.66 12.98
N HIS A 313 37.32 11.95 13.01
CA HIS A 313 37.72 12.71 11.82
C HIS A 313 38.97 12.14 11.12
N PRO A 314 40.07 11.77 11.79
CA PRO A 314 41.21 11.12 11.17
C PRO A 314 40.84 9.77 10.51
N ILE A 315 39.83 9.07 11.02
CA ILE A 315 39.45 7.72 10.63
C ILE A 315 38.47 7.75 9.44
N THR A 316 37.47 8.65 9.48
CA THR A 316 36.37 8.68 8.52
C THR A 316 36.21 10.00 7.78
N GLY A 317 37.02 11.02 8.05
CA GLY A 317 36.89 12.36 7.47
C GLY A 317 37.01 12.40 5.93
N ARG A 318 37.64 11.40 5.31
CA ARG A 318 37.68 11.24 3.84
C ARG A 318 36.40 10.58 3.29
N SER A 319 35.50 10.10 4.14
CA SER A 319 34.21 9.54 3.76
C SER A 319 33.14 10.63 3.81
N GLU A 320 32.06 10.45 3.08
CA GLU A 320 30.87 11.31 3.22
C GLU A 320 30.23 11.20 4.61
N PHE A 321 30.26 9.99 5.23
CA PHE A 321 29.58 9.68 6.47
C PHE A 321 30.52 9.66 7.67
N VAL A 322 30.09 10.27 8.78
CA VAL A 322 30.79 10.25 10.08
C VAL A 322 30.94 8.81 10.56
N PHE A 323 29.88 8.04 10.54
CA PHE A 323 29.85 6.64 10.97
C PHE A 323 29.87 5.71 9.75
N ARG A 324 30.98 5.71 9.04
CA ARG A 324 31.18 4.88 7.83
C ARG A 324 31.01 3.40 8.16
N SER A 325 30.37 2.65 7.25
CA SER A 325 30.28 1.20 7.35
C SER A 325 31.58 0.53 6.92
N ASN A 326 31.98 -0.53 7.64
CA ASN A 326 33.07 -1.41 7.22
C ASN A 326 32.58 -2.54 6.27
N ILE A 327 31.27 -2.59 5.98
CA ILE A 327 30.69 -3.60 5.09
C ILE A 327 30.74 -3.06 3.66
N GLN A 328 31.33 -3.83 2.76
CA GLN A 328 31.39 -3.49 1.34
C GLN A 328 29.97 -3.24 0.76
N GLY A 329 29.82 -2.18 -0.02
CA GLY A 329 28.52 -1.77 -0.58
C GLY A 329 27.56 -1.07 0.40
N LYS A 330 28.01 -0.78 1.65
CA LYS A 330 27.27 0.03 2.61
C LYS A 330 27.99 1.34 2.90
N ASN A 331 27.27 2.45 2.77
CA ASN A 331 27.86 3.78 2.97
C ASN A 331 28.02 4.14 4.46
N SER A 332 26.98 3.87 5.27
CA SER A 332 26.98 4.18 6.71
C SER A 332 26.74 2.94 7.56
N THR A 333 27.16 3.00 8.83
CA THR A 333 26.89 1.96 9.83
C THR A 333 25.37 1.81 10.00
N ASN A 334 24.89 0.57 9.91
CA ASN A 334 23.45 0.29 10.06
C ASN A 334 23.02 0.56 11.52
N MET A 335 21.90 1.27 11.70
CA MET A 335 21.29 1.50 13.02
C MET A 335 21.00 0.21 13.80
N GLN A 336 20.85 -0.95 13.13
CA GLN A 336 20.71 -2.25 13.78
C GLN A 336 21.99 -2.70 14.48
N SER A 337 23.15 -2.14 14.14
CA SER A 337 24.42 -2.41 14.82
C SER A 337 24.36 -1.92 16.28
N ILE A 338 23.71 -0.78 16.54
CA ILE A 338 23.45 -0.28 17.90
C ILE A 338 22.60 -1.29 18.69
N ASN A 339 21.49 -1.74 18.15
CA ASN A 339 20.62 -2.72 18.82
C ASN A 339 21.33 -4.06 19.06
N ARG A 340 22.23 -4.47 18.17
CA ARG A 340 23.06 -5.67 18.35
C ARG A 340 24.05 -5.49 19.49
N ALA A 341 24.73 -4.36 19.53
CA ALA A 341 25.68 -4.06 20.62
C ALA A 341 24.97 -4.02 21.99
N ILE A 342 23.86 -3.30 22.10
CA ILE A 342 23.03 -3.21 23.32
C ILE A 342 22.58 -4.60 23.79
N ARG A 343 22.12 -5.47 22.86
CA ARG A 343 21.75 -6.85 23.22
C ARG A 343 22.92 -7.68 23.71
N ASN A 344 24.08 -7.55 23.08
CA ASN A 344 25.30 -8.28 23.43
C ASN A 344 25.86 -7.85 24.78
N MET A 345 25.58 -6.61 25.22
CA MET A 345 25.90 -6.10 26.56
C MET A 345 24.91 -6.58 27.66
N GLY A 346 23.92 -7.43 27.31
CA GLY A 346 22.96 -7.94 28.30
C GLY A 346 21.65 -7.13 28.44
N TYR A 347 21.45 -6.07 27.64
CA TYR A 347 20.28 -5.20 27.75
C TYR A 347 19.09 -5.64 26.85
N LYS A 348 19.03 -6.93 26.45
CA LYS A 348 17.90 -7.47 25.72
C LYS A 348 16.61 -7.32 26.55
N GLY A 349 15.62 -6.61 25.97
CA GLY A 349 14.34 -6.35 26.64
C GLY A 349 14.37 -5.20 27.66
N LYS A 350 15.55 -4.62 27.98
CA LYS A 350 15.70 -3.50 28.90
C LYS A 350 15.98 -2.18 28.18
N GLN A 351 16.77 -2.21 27.11
CA GLN A 351 17.16 -1.01 26.35
C GLN A 351 17.17 -1.31 24.85
N VAL A 352 16.79 -0.32 24.05
CA VAL A 352 16.92 -0.34 22.58
C VAL A 352 17.52 0.97 22.07
N ALA A 353 18.08 0.96 20.87
CA ALA A 353 18.67 2.15 20.25
C ALA A 353 17.71 3.35 20.21
N HIS A 354 16.43 3.11 19.90
CA HIS A 354 15.43 4.20 19.83
C HIS A 354 15.22 4.90 21.17
N SER A 355 15.22 4.16 22.25
CA SER A 355 14.92 4.68 23.59
C SER A 355 16.15 5.19 24.38
N LEU A 356 17.36 5.24 23.78
CA LEU A 356 18.47 6.00 24.32
C LEU A 356 18.10 7.48 24.54
N ARG A 357 17.23 8.01 23.68
CA ARG A 357 16.69 9.37 23.81
C ARG A 357 15.83 9.58 25.05
N SER A 358 15.12 8.53 25.47
CA SER A 358 14.26 8.60 26.64
C SER A 358 15.05 8.81 27.93
N ILE A 359 16.31 8.30 28.02
CA ILE A 359 17.18 8.50 29.14
C ILE A 359 17.48 9.99 29.33
N GLY A 360 17.93 10.67 28.27
CA GLY A 360 18.20 12.10 28.29
C GLY A 360 16.97 12.95 28.57
N SER A 361 15.84 12.60 27.93
CA SER A 361 14.57 13.27 28.20
C SER A 361 14.15 13.14 29.67
N THR A 362 14.24 11.94 30.25
CA THR A 362 13.92 11.70 31.68
C THR A 362 14.83 12.50 32.60
N TYR A 363 16.15 12.48 32.34
CA TYR A 363 17.13 13.23 33.11
C TYR A 363 16.85 14.74 33.08
N LEU A 364 16.68 15.34 31.90
CA LEU A 364 16.44 16.77 31.74
C LEU A 364 15.11 17.20 32.38
N ASN A 365 14.07 16.40 32.29
CA ASN A 365 12.81 16.67 32.97
C ASN A 365 12.94 16.57 34.49
N SER A 366 13.77 15.67 35.04
CA SER A 366 14.01 15.60 36.50
C SER A 366 14.72 16.85 37.04
N LEU A 367 15.46 17.55 36.17
CA LEU A 367 16.07 18.84 36.48
C LEU A 367 15.15 20.05 36.24
N LEU A 368 13.87 19.82 36.01
CA LEU A 368 12.85 20.88 35.74
C LEU A 368 13.22 21.78 34.56
N VAL A 369 13.97 21.28 33.59
CA VAL A 369 14.22 21.98 32.32
C VAL A 369 12.88 22.21 31.63
N ASN A 370 12.70 23.39 31.02
CA ASN A 370 11.48 23.72 30.29
C ASN A 370 11.13 22.62 29.26
N GLY A 371 9.92 22.05 29.36
CA GLY A 371 9.49 20.94 28.54
C GLY A 371 9.57 21.22 27.02
N ASP A 372 9.33 22.46 26.58
CA ASP A 372 9.45 22.82 25.17
C ASP A 372 10.89 22.72 24.67
N VAL A 373 11.85 23.10 25.51
CA VAL A 373 13.28 22.97 25.20
C VAL A 373 13.66 21.50 25.08
N VAL A 374 13.19 20.63 26.01
CA VAL A 374 13.43 19.18 25.96
C VAL A 374 12.81 18.56 24.71
N GLU A 375 11.56 18.91 24.37
CA GLU A 375 10.89 18.41 23.17
C GLU A 375 11.63 18.83 21.88
N ARG A 376 12.21 20.05 21.86
CA ARG A 376 13.04 20.49 20.72
C ARG A 376 14.39 19.77 20.67
N CYS A 377 15.01 19.40 21.78
CA CYS A 377 16.18 18.52 21.79
C CYS A 377 15.87 17.16 21.16
N LEU A 378 14.65 16.66 21.34
CA LEU A 378 14.16 15.44 20.71
C LEU A 378 13.69 15.61 19.24
N SER A 379 13.80 16.79 18.66
CA SER A 379 13.24 17.11 17.34
C SER A 379 11.74 16.76 17.22
N HIS A 380 10.97 16.93 18.31
CA HIS A 380 9.54 16.77 18.29
C HIS A 380 8.88 18.08 17.84
N CYS A 381 7.88 17.97 16.96
CA CYS A 381 7.05 19.11 16.62
C CYS A 381 5.93 19.25 17.65
N GLU A 382 5.50 20.49 17.88
CA GLU A 382 4.32 20.79 18.70
C GLU A 382 3.11 20.02 18.15
N ARG A 383 2.45 19.23 19.00
CA ARG A 383 1.29 18.42 18.63
C ARG A 383 -0.02 19.21 18.70
N ASN A 384 -0.08 20.23 19.53
CA ASN A 384 -1.22 21.11 19.60
C ASN A 384 -1.18 22.08 18.40
N SER A 385 -2.13 21.92 17.48
CA SER A 385 -2.18 22.71 16.24
C SER A 385 -2.35 24.21 16.51
N VAL A 386 -3.06 24.59 17.57
CA VAL A 386 -3.23 26.00 17.96
C VAL A 386 -1.90 26.54 18.46
N ARG A 387 -1.22 25.82 19.36
CA ARG A 387 0.08 26.24 19.89
C ARG A 387 1.17 26.27 18.80
N ALA A 388 1.14 25.31 17.87
CA ALA A 388 2.05 25.26 16.73
C ALA A 388 1.93 26.48 15.80
N ALA A 389 0.73 27.06 15.70
CA ALA A 389 0.48 28.25 14.90
C ALA A 389 1.14 29.54 15.48
N TYR A 390 1.41 29.57 16.79
CA TYR A 390 1.96 30.74 17.46
C TYR A 390 3.40 30.55 17.95
N ASN A 391 3.88 29.31 18.16
CA ASN A 391 5.22 29.03 18.67
C ASN A 391 6.12 28.44 17.58
N HIS A 392 6.82 29.32 16.87
CA HIS A 392 7.79 28.94 15.82
C HIS A 392 9.24 28.88 16.33
N THR A 393 9.46 29.10 17.62
CA THR A 393 10.79 29.14 18.21
C THR A 393 11.41 27.74 18.22
N ASP A 394 12.67 27.62 17.78
CA ASP A 394 13.44 26.38 17.87
C ASP A 394 14.23 26.24 19.17
N TYR A 395 14.24 27.29 20.01
CA TYR A 395 14.93 27.37 21.30
C TYR A 395 16.43 27.05 21.19
N PHE A 396 17.10 27.39 20.09
CA PHE A 396 18.48 26.96 19.84
C PHE A 396 19.43 27.40 20.96
N GLU A 397 19.41 28.67 21.33
CA GLU A 397 20.27 29.25 22.37
C GLU A 397 20.02 28.59 23.73
N GLN A 398 18.79 28.32 24.10
CA GLN A 398 18.41 27.65 25.33
C GLN A 398 18.84 26.18 25.34
N ARG A 399 18.92 25.54 24.20
CA ARG A 399 19.37 24.14 24.05
C ARG A 399 20.88 23.98 24.21
N ILE A 400 21.70 25.02 23.95
CA ILE A 400 23.16 24.96 24.12
C ILE A 400 23.54 24.52 25.55
N PRO A 401 23.18 25.26 26.59
CA PRO A 401 23.53 24.85 27.96
C PRO A 401 22.88 23.54 28.40
N VAL A 402 21.65 23.25 27.92
CA VAL A 402 20.92 22.02 28.24
C VAL A 402 21.64 20.80 27.67
N MET A 403 22.07 20.85 26.41
CA MET A 403 22.81 19.77 25.78
C MET A 403 24.21 19.59 26.36
N GLN A 404 24.85 20.68 26.84
CA GLN A 404 26.11 20.58 27.55
C GLN A 404 25.89 19.90 28.91
N GLN A 405 24.89 20.32 29.69
CA GLN A 405 24.54 19.69 30.98
C GLN A 405 24.27 18.19 30.84
N TRP A 406 23.57 17.80 29.76
CA TRP A 406 23.37 16.38 29.44
C TRP A 406 24.70 15.69 29.13
N GLY A 407 25.55 16.31 28.31
CA GLY A 407 26.88 15.80 27.99
C GLY A 407 27.74 15.57 29.21
N ASP A 408 27.78 16.54 30.16
CA ASP A 408 28.53 16.46 31.39
C ASP A 408 28.04 15.31 32.28
N TYR A 409 26.73 15.10 32.36
CA TYR A 409 26.17 13.96 33.09
C TYR A 409 26.58 12.62 32.47
N VAL A 410 26.52 12.50 31.13
CA VAL A 410 26.94 11.27 30.42
C VAL A 410 28.41 10.99 30.65
N GLU A 411 29.27 12.00 30.61
CA GLU A 411 30.70 11.87 30.90
C GLU A 411 30.96 11.49 32.37
N GLN A 412 30.23 12.09 33.31
CA GLN A 412 30.26 11.69 34.71
C GLN A 412 29.90 10.21 34.90
N CYS A 413 28.85 9.72 34.20
CA CYS A 413 28.47 8.31 34.22
C CYS A 413 29.52 7.38 33.59
N ALA A 414 30.42 7.91 32.76
CA ALA A 414 31.51 7.17 32.11
C ALA A 414 32.83 7.26 32.88
N GLN A 415 32.87 7.89 34.06
CA GLN A 415 34.09 7.98 34.86
C GLN A 415 34.67 6.60 35.14
N GLY A 416 36.00 6.48 35.06
CA GLY A 416 36.69 5.20 35.18
C GLY A 416 36.77 4.36 33.89
N THR A 417 36.17 4.84 32.79
CA THR A 417 36.28 4.21 31.47
C THR A 417 37.20 5.01 30.54
N ASP A 418 37.44 4.45 29.33
CA ASP A 418 38.21 5.08 28.25
C ASP A 418 37.33 5.67 27.13
N LEU A 419 36.01 5.78 27.37
CA LEU A 419 35.06 6.16 26.33
C LEU A 419 35.22 7.59 25.82
N PHE A 420 35.80 8.50 26.60
CA PHE A 420 36.03 9.91 26.25
C PHE A 420 37.51 10.32 26.31
N LYS A 421 38.43 9.33 26.37
CA LYS A 421 39.88 9.55 26.38
C LYS A 421 40.49 9.57 25.00
#